data_6fa5c3110be3497591fd5663857cbc24
#
_entry.id   6fa5c3110be3497591fd5663857cbc24
#
_cell.length_a   1.000
_cell.length_b   1.000
_cell.length_c   1.000
_cell.angle_alpha   90.00
_cell.angle_beta   90.00
_cell.angle_gamma   90.00
#
_symmetry.space_group_name_H-M   'P 1'
#
loop_
_entity.id
_entity.type
_entity.pdbx_description
1 polymer ?
#
loop_
_entity_poly.entity_id
_entity_poly.type
_entity_poly.pdbx_seq_one_letter_code
_entity_poly.pdbx_strand_id
1 'polypeptide(L)'
;MEDIYALSDHEIAKRIGEKIRTIRLKGNITQAELAKRAQISLSTLKKQEAGEVGSFDSLLRVLRTLWLLESLEELVREEELSPIEYYDFVNRAHKQQRKRATGKQKKTQEKLIW
;
A
#
# COMPACT_ATOMS: atom_id res chain seq x y z
N MET A 1 15.05 -13.62 1.39
CA MET A 1 14.32 -12.43 0.97
C MET A 1 14.62 -11.28 1.91
N GLU A 2 14.82 -10.09 1.37
CA GLU A 2 15.09 -8.92 2.18
C GLU A 2 13.88 -8.58 3.05
N ASP A 3 14.16 -8.03 4.24
CA ASP A 3 13.11 -7.52 5.10
C ASP A 3 12.51 -6.26 4.47
N ILE A 4 11.22 -6.31 4.20
CA ILE A 4 10.51 -5.19 3.58
C ILE A 4 10.60 -3.91 4.44
N TYR A 5 10.69 -4.06 5.76
CA TYR A 5 10.82 -2.90 6.65
C TYR A 5 12.16 -2.19 6.53
N ALA A 6 13.16 -2.85 5.95
CA ALA A 6 14.45 -2.23 5.67
C ALA A 6 14.45 -1.41 4.39
N LEU A 7 13.42 -1.53 3.57
CA LEU A 7 13.31 -0.78 2.32
C LEU A 7 12.65 0.57 2.57
N SER A 8 13.13 1.59 1.87
CA SER A 8 12.43 2.89 1.88
C SER A 8 11.12 2.78 1.10
N ASP A 9 10.22 3.72 1.35
CA ASP A 9 8.97 3.79 0.59
C ASP A 9 9.23 3.93 -0.90
N HIS A 10 10.21 4.74 -1.25
CA HIS A 10 10.61 4.93 -2.65
C HIS A 10 11.06 3.62 -3.28
N GLU A 11 11.88 2.84 -2.57
CA GLU A 11 12.35 1.55 -3.08
C GLU A 11 11.22 0.54 -3.23
N ILE A 12 10.26 0.55 -2.30
CA ILE A 12 9.08 -0.31 -2.39
C ILE A 12 8.27 0.05 -3.64
N ALA A 13 8.00 1.34 -3.83
CA ALA A 13 7.25 1.80 -5.00
C ALA A 13 7.96 1.44 -6.30
N LYS A 14 9.28 1.58 -6.32
CA LYS A 14 10.08 1.23 -7.49
C LYS A 14 9.98 -0.26 -7.83
N ARG A 15 10.04 -1.11 -6.82
CA ARG A 15 9.92 -2.56 -7.03
C ARG A 15 8.53 -2.96 -7.49
N ILE A 16 7.51 -2.29 -6.98
CA ILE A 16 6.13 -2.51 -7.46
C ILE A 16 6.03 -2.15 -8.95
N GLY A 17 6.58 -1.01 -9.33
CA GLY A 17 6.58 -0.59 -10.73
C GLY A 17 7.31 -1.55 -11.65
N GLU A 18 8.46 -2.06 -11.19
CA GLU A 18 9.22 -3.06 -11.93
C GLU A 18 8.45 -4.38 -12.08
N LYS A 19 7.73 -4.77 -11.05
CA LYS A 19 6.89 -5.96 -11.09
C LYS A 19 5.76 -5.82 -12.10
N ILE A 20 5.10 -4.69 -12.10
CA ILE A 20 4.04 -4.38 -13.07
C ILE A 20 4.60 -4.49 -14.49
N ARG A 21 5.75 -3.86 -14.73
CA ARG A 21 6.39 -3.90 -16.04
C ARG A 21 6.76 -5.33 -16.44
N THR A 22 7.35 -6.09 -15.54
CA THR A 22 7.77 -7.46 -15.81
C THR A 22 6.58 -8.34 -16.20
N ILE A 23 5.48 -8.23 -15.46
CA ILE A 23 4.29 -9.04 -15.74
C ILE A 23 3.64 -8.59 -17.05
N ARG A 24 3.58 -7.29 -17.28
CA ARG A 24 3.08 -6.77 -18.54
C ARG A 24 3.84 -7.33 -19.73
N LEU A 25 5.16 -7.30 -19.66
CA LEU A 25 6.01 -7.80 -20.74
C LEU A 25 5.88 -9.31 -20.93
N LYS A 26 5.74 -10.05 -19.85
CA LYS A 26 5.48 -11.51 -19.94
C LYS A 26 4.17 -11.81 -20.63
N GLY A 27 3.18 -10.97 -20.44
CA GLY A 27 1.89 -11.09 -21.11
C GLY A 27 1.90 -10.54 -22.52
N ASN A 28 3.02 -10.03 -22.99
CA ASN A 28 3.18 -9.44 -24.32
C ASN A 28 2.18 -8.30 -24.56
N ILE A 29 1.98 -7.48 -23.56
CA ILE A 29 1.05 -6.35 -23.58
C ILE A 29 1.85 -5.04 -23.63
N THR A 30 1.43 -4.10 -24.48
CA THR A 30 2.04 -2.77 -24.49
C THR A 30 1.53 -1.94 -23.33
N GLN A 31 2.27 -0.87 -23.01
CA GLN A 31 1.80 0.08 -21.99
C GLN A 31 0.45 0.67 -22.37
N ALA A 32 0.28 1.02 -23.64
CA ALA A 32 -0.98 1.58 -24.12
C ALA A 32 -2.16 0.63 -23.93
N GLU A 33 -1.95 -0.66 -24.21
CA GLU A 33 -3.00 -1.66 -24.01
C GLU A 33 -3.33 -1.85 -22.54
N LEU A 34 -2.33 -1.94 -21.68
CA LEU A 34 -2.57 -2.09 -20.26
C LEU A 34 -3.30 -0.88 -19.69
N ALA A 35 -2.88 0.32 -20.06
CA ALA A 35 -3.53 1.54 -19.61
C ALA A 35 -5.01 1.55 -20.02
N LYS A 36 -5.29 1.16 -21.25
CA LYS A 36 -6.65 1.08 -21.76
C LYS A 36 -7.50 0.09 -20.97
N ARG A 37 -6.98 -1.12 -20.75
CA ARG A 37 -7.69 -2.16 -20.00
C ARG A 37 -7.92 -1.76 -18.55
N ALA A 38 -6.96 -1.09 -17.94
CA ALA A 38 -7.06 -0.63 -16.56
C ALA A 38 -7.84 0.67 -16.42
N GLN A 39 -8.22 1.29 -17.54
CA GLN A 39 -8.96 2.56 -17.58
C GLN A 39 -8.20 3.68 -16.86
N ILE A 40 -6.91 3.75 -17.11
CA ILE A 40 -6.06 4.85 -16.65
C ILE A 40 -5.34 5.47 -17.84
N SER A 41 -4.78 6.66 -17.65
CA SER A 41 -4.01 7.29 -18.71
C SER A 41 -2.67 6.58 -18.92
N LEU A 42 -2.15 6.64 -20.13
CA LEU A 42 -0.82 6.10 -20.42
C LEU A 42 0.25 6.78 -19.56
N SER A 43 0.12 8.09 -19.37
CA SER A 43 1.04 8.84 -18.50
C SER A 43 1.05 8.30 -17.07
N THR A 44 -0.12 7.99 -16.52
CA THR A 44 -0.23 7.42 -15.18
C THR A 44 0.47 6.07 -15.11
N LEU A 45 0.27 5.21 -16.10
CA LEU A 45 0.91 3.90 -16.11
C LEU A 45 2.42 4.00 -16.22
N LYS A 46 2.91 4.89 -17.09
CA LYS A 46 4.35 5.10 -17.22
C LYS A 46 4.98 5.53 -15.90
N LYS A 47 4.32 6.41 -15.17
CA LYS A 47 4.79 6.85 -13.85
C LYS A 47 4.80 5.69 -12.86
N GLN A 48 3.75 4.87 -12.84
CA GLN A 48 3.69 3.72 -11.95
C GLN A 48 4.84 2.75 -12.22
N GLU A 49 5.11 2.45 -13.48
CA GLU A 49 6.22 1.55 -13.84
C GLU A 49 7.58 2.15 -13.47
N ALA A 50 7.67 3.46 -13.42
CA ALA A 50 8.88 4.15 -12.97
C ALA A 50 8.99 4.28 -11.45
N GLY A 51 8.01 3.79 -10.70
CA GLY A 51 8.02 3.86 -9.25
C GLY A 51 7.34 5.08 -8.67
N GLU A 52 6.64 5.86 -9.50
CA GLU A 52 5.92 7.05 -9.05
C GLU A 52 4.42 6.77 -9.03
N VAL A 53 3.91 6.35 -7.88
CA VAL A 53 2.49 6.04 -7.72
C VAL A 53 1.79 7.26 -7.14
N GLY A 54 1.04 7.96 -7.98
CA GLY A 54 0.31 9.13 -7.54
C GLY A 54 -1.03 8.83 -6.90
N SER A 55 -1.72 7.79 -7.37
CA SER A 55 -3.06 7.46 -6.92
C SER A 55 -3.14 5.97 -6.59
N PHE A 56 -3.59 5.66 -5.39
CA PHE A 56 -3.81 4.27 -4.99
C PHE A 56 -4.92 3.63 -5.82
N ASP A 57 -5.96 4.40 -6.14
CA ASP A 57 -7.06 3.93 -6.95
C ASP A 57 -6.59 3.47 -8.33
N SER A 58 -5.73 4.26 -8.97
CA SER A 58 -5.15 3.88 -10.26
C SER A 58 -4.29 2.63 -10.14
N LEU A 59 -3.55 2.50 -9.05
CA LEU A 59 -2.73 1.31 -8.81
C LEU A 59 -3.60 0.07 -8.66
N LEU A 60 -4.72 0.17 -7.93
CA LEU A 60 -5.65 -0.95 -7.78
C LEU A 60 -6.17 -1.42 -9.14
N ARG A 61 -6.48 -0.49 -10.03
CA ARG A 61 -6.97 -0.84 -11.37
C ARG A 61 -5.95 -1.64 -12.16
N VAL A 62 -4.68 -1.25 -12.07
CA VAL A 62 -3.59 -1.97 -12.74
C VAL A 62 -3.40 -3.35 -12.13
N LEU A 63 -3.36 -3.44 -10.80
CA LEU A 63 -3.20 -4.71 -10.11
C LEU A 63 -4.36 -5.67 -10.43
N ARG A 64 -5.57 -5.15 -10.51
CA ARG A 64 -6.73 -5.96 -10.87
C ARG A 64 -6.60 -6.51 -12.30
N THR A 65 -6.19 -5.66 -13.22
CA THR A 65 -6.04 -6.04 -14.64
C THR A 65 -4.97 -7.11 -14.81
N LEU A 66 -3.90 -7.05 -14.02
CA LEU A 66 -2.80 -8.00 -14.09
C LEU A 66 -2.98 -9.22 -13.17
N TRP A 67 -4.12 -9.33 -12.48
CA TRP A 67 -4.38 -10.44 -11.54
C TRP A 67 -3.38 -10.50 -10.39
N LEU A 68 -3.07 -9.33 -9.84
CA LEU A 68 -2.14 -9.19 -8.71
C LEU A 68 -2.82 -8.75 -7.41
N LEU A 69 -4.16 -8.76 -7.36
CA LEU A 69 -4.87 -8.31 -6.16
C LEU A 69 -4.64 -9.23 -4.97
N GLU A 70 -4.27 -10.48 -5.20
CA GLU A 70 -4.00 -11.42 -4.12
C GLU A 70 -2.92 -10.90 -3.17
N SER A 71 -2.00 -10.08 -3.68
CA SER A 71 -0.97 -9.48 -2.82
C SER A 71 -1.54 -8.55 -1.76
N LEU A 72 -2.78 -8.11 -1.90
CA LEU A 72 -3.46 -7.22 -0.97
C LEU A 72 -4.48 -7.93 -0.08
N GLU A 73 -4.60 -9.25 -0.17
CA GLU A 73 -5.60 -9.99 0.60
C GLU A 73 -5.53 -9.74 2.09
N GLU A 74 -4.32 -9.67 2.64
CA GLU A 74 -4.15 -9.45 4.07
C GLU A 74 -4.69 -8.10 4.52
N LEU A 75 -4.69 -7.11 3.62
CA LEU A 75 -5.19 -5.78 3.95
C LEU A 75 -6.70 -5.70 3.95
N VAL A 76 -7.37 -6.55 3.17
CA VAL A 76 -8.83 -6.51 3.05
C VAL A 76 -9.52 -7.60 3.84
N ARG A 77 -8.77 -8.58 4.34
CA ARG A 77 -9.32 -9.68 5.11
C ARG A 77 -9.82 -9.18 6.45
N GLU A 78 -11.05 -9.53 6.78
CA GLU A 78 -11.57 -9.28 8.11
C GLU A 78 -11.05 -10.35 9.05
N GLU A 79 -10.37 -9.90 10.11
CA GLU A 79 -9.89 -10.79 11.15
C GLU A 79 -10.58 -10.45 12.45
N GLU A 80 -11.10 -11.47 13.10
CA GLU A 80 -11.55 -11.33 14.46
C GLU A 80 -10.35 -11.50 15.38
N LEU A 81 -9.96 -10.43 16.05
CA LEU A 81 -8.91 -10.49 17.05
C LEU A 81 -9.46 -11.22 18.27
N SER A 82 -8.65 -12.11 18.84
CA SER A 82 -8.98 -12.68 20.15
C SER A 82 -8.97 -11.56 21.18
N PRO A 83 -9.64 -11.73 22.34
CA PRO A 83 -9.62 -10.70 23.38
C PRO A 83 -8.19 -10.28 23.79
N ILE A 84 -7.26 -11.21 23.82
CA ILE A 84 -5.88 -10.90 24.16
C ILE A 84 -5.20 -10.08 23.08
N GLU A 85 -5.38 -10.47 21.83
CA GLU A 85 -4.81 -9.73 20.69
C GLU A 85 -5.36 -8.31 20.60
N TYR A 86 -6.65 -8.16 20.82
CA TYR A 86 -7.30 -6.85 20.83
C TYR A 86 -6.73 -5.98 21.95
N TYR A 87 -6.58 -6.54 23.13
CA TYR A 87 -6.03 -5.85 24.28
C TYR A 87 -4.61 -5.36 24.00
N ASP A 88 -3.76 -6.23 23.44
CA ASP A 88 -2.39 -5.88 23.11
C ASP A 88 -2.33 -4.79 22.04
N PHE A 89 -3.19 -4.86 21.04
CA PHE A 89 -3.27 -3.84 20.00
C PHE A 89 -3.60 -2.46 20.59
N VAL A 90 -4.63 -2.41 21.43
CA VAL A 90 -5.04 -1.16 22.07
C VAL A 90 -3.94 -0.60 22.96
N ASN A 91 -3.26 -1.46 23.72
CA ASN A 91 -2.17 -1.02 24.59
C ASN A 91 -0.99 -0.46 23.80
N ARG A 92 -0.65 -1.05 22.67
CA ARG A 92 0.41 -0.53 21.82
C ARG A 92 0.06 0.86 21.28
N ALA A 93 -1.17 1.03 20.86
CA ALA A 93 -1.63 2.33 20.37
C ALA A 93 -1.55 3.39 21.47
N HIS A 94 -1.97 3.06 22.68
CA HIS A 94 -1.89 3.96 23.83
C HIS A 94 -0.44 4.32 24.18
N LYS A 95 0.47 3.37 24.14
CA LYS A 95 1.89 3.63 24.41
C LYS A 95 2.47 4.60 23.39
N GLN A 96 2.14 4.44 22.13
CA GLN A 96 2.62 5.34 21.09
C GLN A 96 2.06 6.74 21.26
N GLN A 97 0.80 6.86 21.63
CA GLN A 97 0.20 8.14 21.91
C GLN A 97 0.90 8.86 23.07
N ARG A 98 1.20 8.14 24.13
CA ARG A 98 1.93 8.73 25.27
C ARG A 98 3.30 9.25 24.85
N LYS A 99 4.04 8.49 24.06
CA LYS A 99 5.34 8.95 23.57
C LYS A 99 5.23 10.20 22.72
N ARG A 100 4.24 10.26 21.87
CA ARG A 100 4.00 11.44 21.02
C ARG A 100 3.54 12.63 21.81
N ALA A 101 2.78 12.41 22.86
CA ALA A 101 2.19 13.46 23.67
C ALA A 101 3.17 14.06 24.68
N THR A 102 4.33 13.44 24.91
CA THR A 102 5.31 13.96 25.85
C THR A 102 5.72 15.36 25.45
N GLY A 103 5.42 16.36 26.31
CA GLY A 103 5.69 17.75 26.04
C GLY A 103 4.79 18.38 24.97
N LYS A 104 3.74 17.70 24.53
CA LYS A 104 2.80 18.19 23.53
C LYS A 104 1.47 18.59 24.16
N GLN A 105 0.63 19.23 23.36
CA GLN A 105 -0.69 19.63 23.79
C GLN A 105 -1.63 18.45 23.85
N LYS A 106 -2.37 18.36 24.93
CA LYS A 106 -3.23 17.20 25.17
C LYS A 106 -4.43 17.10 24.24
N LYS A 107 -4.91 18.22 23.73
CA LYS A 107 -6.09 18.23 22.89
C LYS A 107 -5.96 17.44 21.59
N THR A 108 -4.76 17.10 21.19
CA THR A 108 -4.55 16.25 20.02
C THR A 108 -4.83 14.78 20.29
N GLN A 109 -4.83 14.38 21.55
CA GLN A 109 -5.07 12.99 21.93
C GLN A 109 -6.49 12.54 21.66
N GLU A 110 -7.45 13.44 21.84
CA GLU A 110 -8.87 13.12 21.65
C GLU A 110 -9.17 12.67 20.24
N LYS A 111 -8.44 13.20 19.27
CA LYS A 111 -8.65 12.86 17.87
C LYS A 111 -8.12 11.49 17.50
N LEU A 112 -7.33 10.89 18.36
CA LEU A 112 -6.72 9.58 18.11
C LEU A 112 -7.53 8.44 18.70
N ILE A 113 -8.63 8.76 19.34
CA ILE A 113 -9.52 7.76 19.89
C ILE A 113 -10.57 7.44 18.83
N TRP A 114 -10.60 6.21 18.48
CA TRP A 114 -11.54 5.77 17.49
C TRP A 114 -11.85 4.29 17.65
#